data_a9e1e845488c252fd2de078a09a3ca45
#
_entry.id   a9e1e845488c252fd2de078a09a3ca45
#
_cell.length_a   1.000
_cell.length_b   1.000
_cell.length_c   1.000
_cell.angle_alpha   90.00
_cell.angle_beta   90.00
_cell.angle_gamma   90.00
#
_symmetry.space_group_name_H-M   'P 1'
#
loop_
_entity.id
_entity.type
_entity.pdbx_description
1 polymer ?
#
loop_
_entity_poly.entity_id
_entity_poly.type
_entity_poly.pdbx_seq_one_letter_code
_entity_poly.pdbx_strand_id
1 'polypeptide(L)'
;MNKISIAAASIVTEADLASARLGQRFGRLDLQSQLALLAIVSLKINFAVLPPARIGICLTSSAGSLTTDFNFWKGRDSVGGPSPTLFAYTLPSAAVGEIAIHFGLTGPNLCFVGDDKNLLAEAVDLICNDEVGGCLCVFCEVVSAEVAKIISSPPTATACAIFLRRAEGSHGLRELREFDRDMKSLCALIFQTKSAG
;
A
#
# COMPACT_ATOMS: atom_id res chain seq x y z
N MET A 1 1.58 23.07 -16.96
CA MET A 1 1.61 21.67 -16.52
C MET A 1 1.28 21.63 -15.04
N ASN A 2 0.27 20.87 -14.66
CA ASN A 2 -0.07 20.69 -13.24
C ASN A 2 1.04 19.83 -12.60
N LYS A 3 1.82 20.44 -11.72
CA LYS A 3 2.86 19.72 -10.97
C LYS A 3 2.21 18.82 -9.94
N ILE A 4 2.64 17.56 -9.85
CA ILE A 4 2.23 16.63 -8.81
C ILE A 4 3.33 16.56 -7.75
N SER A 5 2.95 16.57 -6.49
CA SER A 5 3.87 16.51 -5.37
C SER A 5 3.55 15.36 -4.42
N ILE A 6 4.58 14.84 -3.76
CA ILE A 6 4.48 13.91 -2.65
C ILE A 6 4.23 14.75 -1.39
N ALA A 7 3.02 14.68 -0.84
CA ALA A 7 2.64 15.40 0.36
C ALA A 7 3.11 14.70 1.65
N ALA A 8 3.16 13.37 1.64
CA ALA A 8 3.65 12.55 2.76
C ALA A 8 4.21 11.22 2.25
N ALA A 9 5.09 10.62 3.05
CA ALA A 9 5.67 9.30 2.77
C ALA A 9 5.92 8.53 4.07
N SER A 10 5.77 7.21 4.02
CA SER A 10 6.03 6.29 5.11
C SER A 10 6.62 4.99 4.60
N ILE A 11 7.35 4.29 5.48
CA ILE A 11 7.77 2.90 5.29
C ILE A 11 7.57 2.17 6.62
N VAL A 12 7.10 0.95 6.55
CA VAL A 12 6.87 0.06 7.68
C VAL A 12 7.30 -1.36 7.37
N THR A 13 7.65 -2.08 8.41
CA THR A 13 8.05 -3.49 8.36
C THR A 13 7.18 -4.30 9.32
N GLU A 14 7.30 -5.62 9.30
CA GLU A 14 6.60 -6.49 10.26
C GLU A 14 6.91 -6.14 11.72
N ALA A 15 8.13 -5.66 12.01
CA ALA A 15 8.50 -5.26 13.38
C ALA A 15 7.64 -4.11 13.93
N ASP A 16 7.17 -3.23 13.06
CA ASP A 16 6.36 -2.07 13.44
C ASP A 16 4.94 -2.46 13.87
N LEU A 17 4.46 -3.66 13.46
CA LEU A 17 3.13 -4.17 13.82
C LEU A 17 2.99 -4.38 15.35
N ALA A 18 4.07 -4.73 16.04
CA ALA A 18 4.04 -4.96 17.50
C ALA A 18 3.61 -3.71 18.28
N SER A 19 3.89 -2.52 17.78
CA SER A 19 3.53 -1.24 18.39
C SER A 19 2.19 -0.67 17.86
N ALA A 20 1.63 -1.24 16.78
CA ALA A 20 0.41 -0.75 16.17
C ALA A 20 -0.81 -0.92 17.10
N ARG A 21 -1.63 0.12 17.23
CA ARG A 21 -2.86 0.15 18.04
C ARG A 21 -4.05 0.60 17.19
N LEU A 22 -4.43 -0.23 16.20
CA LEU A 22 -5.48 0.09 15.20
C LEU A 22 -6.81 -0.62 15.47
N GLY A 23 -7.01 -1.08 16.71
CA GLY A 23 -8.25 -1.74 17.16
C GLY A 23 -8.32 -3.24 16.87
N GLN A 24 -9.39 -3.89 17.32
CA GLN A 24 -9.52 -5.35 17.25
C GLN A 24 -9.61 -5.90 15.82
N ARG A 25 -10.22 -5.15 14.90
CA ARG A 25 -10.33 -5.57 13.50
C ARG A 25 -8.96 -5.72 12.85
N PHE A 26 -8.03 -4.81 13.14
CA PHE A 26 -6.67 -4.83 12.59
C PHE A 26 -5.95 -6.16 12.85
N GLY A 27 -6.06 -6.72 14.05
CA GLY A 27 -5.45 -8.01 14.39
C GLY A 27 -6.04 -9.23 13.67
N ARG A 28 -7.15 -9.08 12.93
CA ARG A 28 -7.79 -10.15 12.16
C ARG A 28 -7.43 -10.10 10.67
N LEU A 29 -6.79 -9.03 10.22
CA LEU A 29 -6.34 -8.86 8.85
C LEU A 29 -5.16 -9.80 8.58
N ASP A 30 -4.98 -10.20 7.32
CA ASP A 30 -3.74 -10.85 6.90
C ASP A 30 -2.55 -9.88 6.96
N LEU A 31 -1.33 -10.41 6.90
CA LEU A 31 -0.11 -9.62 7.05
C LEU A 31 0.02 -8.52 6.00
N GLN A 32 -0.39 -8.78 4.75
CA GLN A 32 -0.35 -7.79 3.68
C GLN A 32 -1.29 -6.62 3.98
N SER A 33 -2.53 -6.90 4.38
CA SER A 33 -3.50 -5.85 4.74
C SER A 33 -3.06 -5.07 5.98
N GLN A 34 -2.46 -5.75 6.98
CA GLN A 34 -1.92 -5.08 8.16
C GLN A 34 -0.81 -4.09 7.80
N LEU A 35 0.17 -4.51 7.00
CA LEU A 35 1.28 -3.66 6.60
C LEU A 35 0.82 -2.49 5.71
N ALA A 36 -0.03 -2.76 4.72
CA ALA A 36 -0.56 -1.73 3.84
C ALA A 36 -1.34 -0.66 4.62
N LEU A 37 -2.22 -1.08 5.54
CA LEU A 37 -2.99 -0.18 6.40
C LEU A 37 -2.07 0.63 7.34
N LEU A 38 -1.10 -0.03 7.99
CA LEU A 38 -0.16 0.63 8.88
C LEU A 38 0.70 1.68 8.15
N ALA A 39 1.10 1.39 6.90
CA ALA A 39 1.83 2.35 6.08
C ALA A 39 1.00 3.61 5.84
N ILE A 40 -0.29 3.49 5.52
CA ILE A 40 -1.18 4.65 5.33
C ILE A 40 -1.38 5.42 6.65
N VAL A 41 -1.62 4.74 7.76
CA VAL A 41 -1.75 5.40 9.08
C VAL A 41 -0.48 6.18 9.43
N SER A 42 0.68 5.63 9.10
CA SER A 42 2.00 6.24 9.36
C SER A 42 2.29 7.49 8.52
N LEU A 43 1.50 7.76 7.46
CA LEU A 43 1.57 9.04 6.73
C LEU A 43 1.14 10.23 7.58
N LYS A 44 0.32 9.99 8.63
CA LYS A 44 -0.23 11.02 9.54
C LYS A 44 -0.97 12.14 8.80
N ILE A 45 -1.73 11.78 7.76
CA ILE A 45 -2.51 12.72 6.94
C ILE A 45 -3.90 12.91 7.56
N ASN A 46 -4.39 14.13 7.53
CA ASN A 46 -5.80 14.40 7.77
C ASN A 46 -6.59 14.23 6.46
N PHE A 47 -7.28 13.11 6.30
CA PHE A 47 -8.09 12.83 5.10
C PHE A 47 -9.35 13.70 5.00
N ALA A 48 -9.78 14.35 6.08
CA ALA A 48 -10.96 15.21 6.07
C ALA A 48 -10.79 16.49 5.22
N VAL A 49 -9.59 16.78 4.74
CA VAL A 49 -9.32 17.93 3.84
C VAL A 49 -9.86 17.70 2.42
N LEU A 50 -10.17 16.47 2.05
CA LEU A 50 -10.76 16.13 0.76
C LEU A 50 -12.03 15.28 0.97
N PRO A 51 -13.05 15.41 0.11
CA PRO A 51 -14.19 14.49 0.13
C PRO A 51 -13.71 13.04 -0.06
N PRO A 52 -14.31 12.04 0.62
CA PRO A 52 -13.92 10.63 0.53
C PRO A 52 -13.87 10.07 -0.91
N ALA A 53 -14.78 10.53 -1.77
CA ALA A 53 -14.80 10.15 -3.19
C ALA A 53 -13.67 10.79 -4.03
N ARG A 54 -12.97 11.78 -3.48
CA ARG A 54 -11.89 12.49 -4.15
C ARG A 54 -10.49 11.97 -3.74
N ILE A 55 -10.41 10.86 -3.01
CA ILE A 55 -9.16 10.19 -2.63
C ILE A 55 -9.13 8.82 -3.28
N GLY A 56 -8.20 8.61 -4.22
CA GLY A 56 -7.94 7.32 -4.86
C GLY A 56 -6.95 6.49 -4.05
N ILE A 57 -7.00 5.17 -4.24
CA ILE A 57 -6.05 4.22 -3.67
C ILE A 57 -5.47 3.37 -4.80
N CYS A 58 -4.15 3.39 -4.96
CA CYS A 58 -3.40 2.53 -5.86
C CYS A 58 -2.45 1.67 -5.03
N LEU A 59 -2.58 0.35 -5.10
CA LEU A 59 -1.70 -0.58 -4.40
C LEU A 59 -0.99 -1.47 -5.42
N THR A 60 0.27 -1.78 -5.18
CA THR A 60 1.02 -2.76 -5.95
C THR A 60 1.76 -3.74 -5.05
N SER A 61 1.89 -4.98 -5.52
CA SER A 61 2.68 -6.05 -4.91
C SER A 61 3.23 -6.95 -6.02
N SER A 62 4.50 -7.30 -5.95
CA SER A 62 5.10 -8.21 -6.96
C SER A 62 4.56 -9.63 -6.81
N ALA A 63 4.41 -10.12 -5.57
CA ALA A 63 3.92 -11.44 -5.26
C ALA A 63 2.38 -11.50 -5.05
N GLY A 64 1.71 -10.35 -4.97
CA GLY A 64 0.28 -10.31 -4.67
C GLY A 64 -0.05 -10.95 -3.33
N SER A 65 -1.12 -11.76 -3.28
CA SER A 65 -1.56 -12.51 -2.09
C SER A 65 -0.87 -13.88 -1.90
N LEU A 66 0.19 -14.20 -2.65
CA LEU A 66 0.74 -15.55 -2.75
C LEU A 66 1.09 -16.19 -1.38
N THR A 67 1.58 -15.40 -0.42
CA THR A 67 1.84 -15.90 0.94
C THR A 67 0.55 -16.29 1.66
N THR A 68 -0.51 -15.49 1.53
CA THR A 68 -1.83 -15.77 2.10
C THR A 68 -2.47 -16.97 1.42
N ASP A 69 -2.36 -17.07 0.09
CA ASP A 69 -2.85 -18.22 -0.70
C ASP A 69 -2.18 -19.50 -0.28
N PHE A 70 -0.87 -19.48 -0.11
CA PHE A 70 -0.09 -20.63 0.33
C PHE A 70 -0.50 -21.07 1.75
N ASN A 71 -0.69 -20.14 2.67
CA ASN A 71 -1.15 -20.43 4.02
C ASN A 71 -2.57 -21.00 4.04
N PHE A 72 -3.47 -20.44 3.23
CA PHE A 72 -4.83 -20.97 3.04
C PHE A 72 -4.79 -22.41 2.50
N TRP A 73 -4.00 -22.64 1.46
CA TRP A 73 -3.85 -23.97 0.86
C TRP A 73 -3.29 -25.01 1.84
N LYS A 74 -2.27 -24.64 2.62
CA LYS A 74 -1.71 -25.54 3.68
C LYS A 74 -2.72 -25.85 4.77
N GLY A 75 -3.58 -24.92 5.10
CA GLY A 75 -4.61 -25.09 6.13
C GLY A 75 -5.83 -25.90 5.71
N ARG A 76 -6.00 -26.26 4.43
CA ARG A 76 -7.22 -26.88 3.91
C ARG A 76 -7.56 -28.23 4.57
N ASP A 77 -6.54 -29.01 4.93
CA ASP A 77 -6.67 -30.34 5.50
C ASP A 77 -6.56 -30.34 7.05
N SER A 78 -6.54 -29.16 7.67
CA SER A 78 -6.48 -29.04 9.13
C SER A 78 -7.80 -29.41 9.80
N VAL A 79 -7.73 -29.76 11.10
CA VAL A 79 -8.93 -29.99 11.90
C VAL A 79 -9.78 -28.71 11.93
N GLY A 80 -11.00 -28.77 11.41
CA GLY A 80 -11.88 -27.61 11.27
C GLY A 80 -11.99 -27.08 9.83
N GLY A 81 -11.23 -27.63 8.89
CA GLY A 81 -11.28 -27.26 7.48
C GLY A 81 -10.56 -25.94 7.15
N PRO A 82 -10.68 -25.47 5.90
CA PRO A 82 -10.05 -24.25 5.45
C PRO A 82 -10.65 -23.00 6.14
N SER A 83 -9.82 -22.04 6.48
CA SER A 83 -10.25 -20.80 7.16
C SER A 83 -11.04 -19.88 6.23
N PRO A 84 -12.35 -19.61 6.47
CA PRO A 84 -13.11 -18.64 5.68
C PRO A 84 -12.56 -17.22 5.79
N THR A 85 -12.02 -16.86 6.96
CA THR A 85 -11.40 -15.55 7.17
C THR A 85 -10.15 -15.39 6.31
N LEU A 86 -9.28 -16.41 6.26
CA LEU A 86 -8.07 -16.34 5.44
C LEU A 86 -8.41 -16.33 3.94
N PHE A 87 -9.47 -17.04 3.55
CA PHE A 87 -9.95 -17.05 2.16
C PHE A 87 -10.28 -15.63 1.64
N ALA A 88 -10.87 -14.79 2.48
CA ALA A 88 -11.21 -13.41 2.09
C ALA A 88 -9.97 -12.58 1.69
N TYR A 89 -8.78 -12.96 2.17
CA TYR A 89 -7.51 -12.29 1.89
C TYR A 89 -6.66 -12.98 0.81
N THR A 90 -7.19 -13.99 0.12
CA THR A 90 -6.53 -14.59 -1.05
C THR A 90 -6.65 -13.72 -2.32
N LEU A 91 -7.28 -12.56 -2.21
CA LEU A 91 -7.33 -11.55 -3.27
C LEU A 91 -6.35 -10.41 -2.96
N PRO A 92 -5.40 -10.09 -3.85
CA PRO A 92 -4.46 -8.98 -3.64
C PRO A 92 -5.15 -7.63 -3.35
N SER A 93 -6.35 -7.43 -3.89
CA SER A 93 -7.17 -6.23 -3.68
C SER A 93 -7.82 -6.15 -2.28
N ALA A 94 -7.78 -7.20 -1.47
CA ALA A 94 -8.34 -7.17 -0.12
C ALA A 94 -7.71 -6.06 0.73
N ALA A 95 -6.40 -5.87 0.63
CA ALA A 95 -5.68 -4.80 1.33
C ALA A 95 -6.19 -3.40 0.96
N VAL A 96 -6.52 -3.15 -0.32
CA VAL A 96 -7.11 -1.89 -0.79
C VAL A 96 -8.49 -1.68 -0.16
N GLY A 97 -9.31 -2.75 -0.13
CA GLY A 97 -10.63 -2.72 0.51
C GLY A 97 -10.54 -2.40 2.00
N GLU A 98 -9.59 -2.98 2.73
CA GLU A 98 -9.40 -2.70 4.16
C GLU A 98 -8.96 -1.25 4.42
N ILE A 99 -8.10 -0.68 3.58
CA ILE A 99 -7.75 0.75 3.64
C ILE A 99 -8.99 1.61 3.40
N ALA A 100 -9.75 1.33 2.33
CA ALA A 100 -10.95 2.08 1.99
C ALA A 100 -11.99 2.07 3.12
N ILE A 101 -12.24 0.90 3.72
CA ILE A 101 -13.16 0.73 4.85
C ILE A 101 -12.66 1.49 6.09
N HIS A 102 -11.38 1.37 6.42
CA HIS A 102 -10.81 1.98 7.63
C HIS A 102 -10.93 3.51 7.62
N PHE A 103 -10.70 4.14 6.48
CA PHE A 103 -10.74 5.60 6.33
C PHE A 103 -12.06 6.13 5.74
N GLY A 104 -13.01 5.26 5.40
CA GLY A 104 -14.26 5.64 4.76
C GLY A 104 -14.08 6.23 3.36
N LEU A 105 -13.04 5.83 2.62
CA LEU A 105 -12.75 6.33 1.29
C LEU A 105 -13.63 5.64 0.24
N THR A 106 -14.13 6.41 -0.72
CA THR A 106 -15.05 5.92 -1.76
C THR A 106 -14.62 6.32 -3.18
N GLY A 107 -13.37 6.80 -3.32
CA GLY A 107 -12.76 7.09 -4.63
C GLY A 107 -12.30 5.81 -5.36
N PRO A 108 -11.69 5.97 -6.54
CA PRO A 108 -11.17 4.85 -7.33
C PRO A 108 -10.17 4.00 -6.55
N ASN A 109 -10.28 2.68 -6.69
CA ASN A 109 -9.41 1.69 -6.05
C ASN A 109 -8.76 0.82 -7.12
N LEU A 110 -7.44 0.84 -7.23
CA LEU A 110 -6.66 0.06 -8.18
C LEU A 110 -5.67 -0.85 -7.45
N CYS A 111 -5.55 -2.09 -7.91
CA CYS A 111 -4.60 -3.06 -7.39
C CYS A 111 -3.82 -3.68 -8.56
N PHE A 112 -2.49 -3.59 -8.50
CA PHE A 112 -1.57 -4.12 -9.51
C PHE A 112 -0.79 -5.28 -8.90
N VAL A 113 -0.62 -6.36 -9.67
CA VAL A 113 0.21 -7.51 -9.29
C VAL A 113 1.29 -7.71 -10.34
N GLY A 114 2.53 -7.83 -9.91
CA GLY A 114 3.70 -7.97 -10.77
C GLY A 114 4.56 -6.72 -10.81
N ASP A 115 4.67 -6.06 -11.96
CA ASP A 115 5.49 -4.86 -12.14
C ASP A 115 4.80 -3.62 -11.54
N ASP A 116 5.50 -2.86 -10.71
CA ASP A 116 5.00 -1.66 -10.03
C ASP A 116 5.09 -0.36 -10.86
N LYS A 117 5.62 -0.44 -12.09
CA LYS A 117 5.88 0.73 -12.95
C LYS A 117 4.63 1.53 -13.32
N ASN A 118 3.48 0.88 -13.36
CA ASN A 118 2.24 1.52 -13.77
C ASN A 118 1.52 2.24 -12.63
N LEU A 119 1.80 1.90 -11.37
CA LEU A 119 1.08 2.46 -10.22
C LEU A 119 1.16 3.98 -10.15
N LEU A 120 2.36 4.54 -10.28
CA LEU A 120 2.55 6.00 -10.19
C LEU A 120 1.96 6.73 -11.41
N ALA A 121 2.04 6.13 -12.60
CA ALA A 121 1.44 6.69 -13.80
C ALA A 121 -0.08 6.79 -13.67
N GLU A 122 -0.76 5.72 -13.26
CA GLU A 122 -2.21 5.70 -13.04
C GLU A 122 -2.64 6.70 -11.94
N ALA A 123 -1.90 6.76 -10.83
CA ALA A 123 -2.19 7.73 -9.78
C ALA A 123 -2.06 9.19 -10.25
N VAL A 124 -1.06 9.47 -11.08
CA VAL A 124 -0.88 10.79 -11.72
C VAL A 124 -2.02 11.08 -12.69
N ASP A 125 -2.41 10.11 -13.51
CA ASP A 125 -3.50 10.27 -14.48
C ASP A 125 -4.83 10.55 -13.80
N LEU A 126 -5.18 9.82 -12.74
CA LEU A 126 -6.37 10.10 -11.92
C LEU A 126 -6.40 11.55 -11.39
N ILE A 127 -5.24 12.07 -10.95
CA ILE A 127 -5.15 13.46 -10.45
C ILE A 127 -5.19 14.47 -11.60
N CYS A 128 -4.50 14.20 -12.71
CA CYS A 128 -4.44 15.12 -13.86
C CYS A 128 -5.79 15.24 -14.57
N ASN A 129 -6.53 14.13 -14.65
CA ASN A 129 -7.88 14.09 -15.24
C ASN A 129 -8.97 14.62 -14.29
N ASP A 130 -8.58 15.10 -13.10
CA ASP A 130 -9.51 15.60 -12.06
C ASP A 130 -10.51 14.57 -11.55
N GLU A 131 -10.23 13.28 -11.68
CA GLU A 131 -11.03 12.21 -11.10
C GLU A 131 -10.89 12.19 -9.58
N VAL A 132 -9.68 12.48 -9.07
CA VAL A 132 -9.38 12.60 -7.63
C VAL A 132 -8.61 13.88 -7.32
N GLY A 133 -8.71 14.36 -6.07
CA GLY A 133 -7.88 15.48 -5.55
C GLY A 133 -6.55 15.00 -4.97
N GLY A 134 -6.45 13.71 -4.62
CA GLY A 134 -5.25 13.06 -4.12
C GLY A 134 -5.30 11.55 -4.27
N CYS A 135 -4.15 10.90 -4.31
CA CYS A 135 -4.04 9.44 -4.45
C CYS A 135 -3.06 8.86 -3.42
N LEU A 136 -3.51 7.86 -2.70
CA LEU A 136 -2.70 7.01 -1.85
C LEU A 136 -2.04 5.94 -2.72
N CYS A 137 -0.72 5.96 -2.80
CA CYS A 137 0.07 4.97 -3.52
C CYS A 137 0.77 4.07 -2.52
N VAL A 138 0.56 2.76 -2.60
CA VAL A 138 1.10 1.77 -1.66
C VAL A 138 1.85 0.69 -2.44
N PHE A 139 3.10 0.48 -2.10
CA PHE A 139 3.82 -0.75 -2.41
C PHE A 139 3.81 -1.63 -1.15
N CYS A 140 3.30 -2.85 -1.25
CA CYS A 140 3.25 -3.77 -0.12
C CYS A 140 3.69 -5.17 -0.57
N GLU A 141 4.78 -5.67 0.01
CA GLU A 141 5.34 -6.97 -0.34
C GLU A 141 5.42 -7.87 0.88
N VAL A 142 4.78 -9.04 0.77
CA VAL A 142 4.80 -10.09 1.79
C VAL A 142 5.17 -11.42 1.15
N VAL A 143 6.39 -11.87 1.41
CA VAL A 143 6.93 -13.14 0.90
C VAL A 143 7.44 -13.95 2.08
N SER A 144 6.72 -15.01 2.48
CA SER A 144 7.15 -15.92 3.54
C SER A 144 8.39 -16.71 3.14
N ALA A 145 9.08 -17.31 4.11
CA ALA A 145 10.28 -18.12 3.84
C ALA A 145 10.01 -19.33 2.92
N GLU A 146 8.79 -19.90 2.97
CA GLU A 146 8.37 -20.99 2.09
C GLU A 146 8.11 -20.49 0.67
N VAL A 147 7.35 -19.41 0.53
CA VAL A 147 7.04 -18.79 -0.77
C VAL A 147 8.31 -18.27 -1.44
N ALA A 148 9.21 -17.69 -0.67
CA ALA A 148 10.53 -17.21 -1.13
C ALA A 148 11.31 -18.28 -1.91
N LYS A 149 11.26 -19.52 -1.45
CA LYS A 149 11.90 -20.66 -2.13
C LYS A 149 11.22 -21.02 -3.46
N ILE A 150 9.90 -20.83 -3.56
CA ILE A 150 9.12 -21.15 -4.76
C ILE A 150 9.37 -20.11 -5.85
N ILE A 151 9.37 -18.83 -5.49
CA ILE A 151 9.50 -17.73 -6.47
C ILE A 151 10.94 -17.22 -6.63
N SER A 152 11.92 -17.86 -5.96
CA SER A 152 13.35 -17.48 -5.98
C SER A 152 13.57 -16.00 -5.62
N SER A 153 12.86 -15.52 -4.59
CA SER A 153 12.93 -14.14 -4.07
C SER A 153 13.28 -14.18 -2.57
N PRO A 154 13.93 -13.17 -2.00
CA PRO A 154 14.17 -13.13 -0.56
C PRO A 154 12.86 -13.00 0.23
N PRO A 155 12.78 -13.61 1.45
CA PRO A 155 11.67 -13.34 2.37
C PRO A 155 11.58 -11.84 2.66
N THR A 156 10.35 -11.34 2.67
CA THR A 156 10.11 -9.90 2.84
C THR A 156 8.74 -9.68 3.50
N ALA A 157 8.65 -8.68 4.38
CA ALA A 157 7.40 -8.20 4.93
C ALA A 157 7.53 -6.69 5.16
N THR A 158 7.20 -5.91 4.15
CA THR A 158 7.35 -4.46 4.16
C THR A 158 6.26 -3.77 3.36
N ALA A 159 5.91 -2.56 3.76
CA ALA A 159 5.09 -1.68 2.95
C ALA A 159 5.65 -0.26 2.97
N CYS A 160 5.55 0.43 1.84
CA CYS A 160 5.74 1.87 1.76
C CYS A 160 4.51 2.53 1.15
N ALA A 161 4.22 3.73 1.65
CA ALA A 161 3.11 4.53 1.15
C ALA A 161 3.56 5.95 0.88
N ILE A 162 2.97 6.56 -0.14
CA ILE A 162 3.04 8.00 -0.40
C ILE A 162 1.64 8.55 -0.65
N PHE A 163 1.46 9.82 -0.35
CA PHE A 163 0.27 10.55 -0.74
C PHE A 163 0.63 11.57 -1.81
N LEU A 164 0.04 11.39 -2.99
CA LEU A 164 0.19 12.28 -4.14
C LEU A 164 -0.96 13.27 -4.20
N ARG A 165 -0.66 14.54 -4.54
CA ARG A 165 -1.66 15.56 -4.86
C ARG A 165 -1.09 16.60 -5.82
N ARG A 166 -1.94 17.47 -6.35
CA ARG A 166 -1.47 18.65 -7.08
C ARG A 166 -0.62 19.52 -6.16
N ALA A 167 0.47 20.06 -6.69
CA ALA A 167 1.33 20.97 -5.94
C ALA A 167 0.62 22.31 -5.75
N GLU A 168 0.38 22.68 -4.50
CA GLU A 168 -0.11 23.98 -4.10
C GLU A 168 1.05 24.73 -3.44
N GLY A 169 1.80 25.53 -4.22
CA GLY A 169 2.97 26.22 -3.72
C GLY A 169 4.15 25.30 -3.37
N SER A 170 4.92 25.63 -2.32
CA SER A 170 6.10 24.87 -1.88
C SER A 170 5.80 23.76 -0.84
N HIS A 171 4.53 23.37 -0.67
CA HIS A 171 4.09 22.47 0.39
C HIS A 171 4.06 21.00 -0.07
N GLY A 172 5.21 20.37 -0.25
CA GLY A 172 5.36 18.95 -0.54
C GLY A 172 6.75 18.46 -0.16
N LEU A 173 6.88 17.16 0.15
CA LEU A 173 8.19 16.57 0.45
C LEU A 173 9.09 16.59 -0.79
N ARG A 174 8.49 16.37 -1.96
CA ARG A 174 9.17 16.28 -3.24
C ARG A 174 8.19 16.43 -4.40
N GLU A 175 8.62 17.08 -5.47
CA GLU A 175 7.93 17.07 -6.76
C GLU A 175 8.16 15.72 -7.45
N LEU A 176 7.08 15.07 -7.91
CA LEU A 176 7.19 13.85 -8.68
C LEU A 176 7.77 14.16 -10.07
N ARG A 177 8.82 13.47 -10.44
CA ARG A 177 9.49 13.66 -11.72
C ARG A 177 9.09 12.57 -12.71
N GLU A 178 9.18 12.86 -14.00
CA GLU A 178 8.80 11.95 -15.09
C GLU A 178 9.55 10.60 -15.07
N PHE A 179 10.72 10.53 -14.44
CA PHE A 179 11.51 9.31 -14.28
C PHE A 179 11.26 8.55 -12.97
N ASP A 180 10.42 9.08 -12.07
CA ASP A 180 9.99 8.38 -10.86
C ASP A 180 8.92 7.34 -11.26
N ARG A 181 9.38 6.17 -11.73
CA ARG A 181 8.49 5.11 -12.26
C ARG A 181 8.30 3.94 -11.33
N ASP A 182 9.13 3.82 -10.30
CA ASP A 182 9.21 2.70 -9.38
C ASP A 182 8.96 3.19 -7.95
N MET A 183 7.87 2.72 -7.38
CA MET A 183 7.42 3.11 -6.04
C MET A 183 8.43 2.73 -4.95
N LYS A 184 9.06 1.56 -5.07
CA LYS A 184 10.03 1.05 -4.10
C LYS A 184 11.30 1.91 -4.10
N SER A 185 11.84 2.22 -5.27
CA SER A 185 13.01 3.10 -5.43
C SER A 185 12.71 4.52 -4.96
N LEU A 186 11.51 5.04 -5.24
CA LEU A 186 11.09 6.36 -4.80
C LEU A 186 11.02 6.42 -3.26
N CYS A 187 10.42 5.44 -2.62
CA CYS A 187 10.38 5.37 -1.16
C CYS A 187 11.80 5.29 -0.57
N ALA A 188 12.67 4.43 -1.09
CA ALA A 188 14.05 4.32 -0.62
C ALA A 188 14.78 5.67 -0.70
N LEU A 189 14.64 6.40 -1.80
CA LEU A 189 15.25 7.71 -1.98
C LEU A 189 14.75 8.76 -0.97
N ILE A 190 13.43 8.80 -0.72
CA ILE A 190 12.82 9.74 0.24
C ILE A 190 13.36 9.47 1.67
N PHE A 191 13.56 8.19 2.03
CA PHE A 191 14.04 7.84 3.37
C PHE A 191 15.54 8.01 3.55
N GLN A 192 16.36 7.80 2.51
CA GLN A 192 17.79 8.10 2.55
C GLN A 192 18.07 9.59 2.81
N THR A 193 17.28 10.49 2.19
CA THR A 193 17.42 11.93 2.39
C THR A 193 17.02 12.40 3.78
N LYS A 194 16.12 11.68 4.48
CA LYS A 194 15.73 12.00 5.86
C LYS A 194 16.74 11.54 6.91
N SER A 195 17.56 10.54 6.62
CA SER A 195 18.59 10.01 7.54
C SER A 195 19.88 10.81 7.50
N ALA A 196 20.04 11.70 6.53
CA ALA A 196 21.27 12.50 6.31
C ALA A 196 21.12 13.97 6.79
N GLY A 197 20.02 14.36 7.38
CA GLY A 197 19.73 15.69 7.92
C GLY A 197 19.28 15.62 9.37
#